data_5cf6e5af5dcf13141eb57efd6d7ad4c2
#
_entry.id   5cf6e5af5dcf13141eb57efd6d7ad4c2
#
_cell.length_a   1.000
_cell.length_b   1.000
_cell.length_c   1.000
_cell.angle_alpha   90.00
_cell.angle_beta   90.00
_cell.angle_gamma   90.00
#
_symmetry.space_group_name_H-M   'P 1'
#
loop_
_entity.id
_entity.type
_entity.pdbx_description
1 polymer ?
#
loop_
_entity_poly.entity_id
_entity_poly.type
_entity_poly.pdbx_seq_one_letter_code
_entity_poly.pdbx_strand_id
1 'polypeptide(L)'
;AIEDNYADWDVSYIGHFSHWYHWGASLYDRFVVKEPPQDAQETIRLHNRIWSSAVKASLANGGMINDHHGVGIKLGRFTREQYGAAWPLLQSLKRTIDPNGIMNPGKLGFGY
;
A
#
# COMPACT_ATOMS: atom_id res chain seq x y z
N ALA A 1 -10.13 -10.27 11.52
CA ALA A 1 -8.69 -10.17 11.15
C ALA A 1 -8.09 -8.83 11.60
N ILE A 2 -8.25 -7.71 10.85
CA ILE A 2 -7.64 -6.43 11.31
C ILE A 2 -8.36 -5.91 12.55
N GLU A 3 -9.67 -5.93 12.58
CA GLU A 3 -10.47 -5.52 13.75
C GLU A 3 -10.06 -6.31 15.01
N ASP A 4 -9.90 -7.62 14.89
CA ASP A 4 -9.49 -8.48 16.02
C ASP A 4 -8.05 -8.20 16.47
N ASN A 5 -7.14 -8.00 15.52
CA ASN A 5 -5.72 -7.75 15.81
C ASN A 5 -5.45 -6.36 16.40
N TYR A 6 -6.39 -5.43 16.26
CA TYR A 6 -6.27 -4.05 16.72
C TYR A 6 -7.48 -3.62 17.56
N ALA A 7 -8.14 -4.58 18.23
CA ALA A 7 -9.32 -4.34 19.05
C ALA A 7 -9.10 -3.30 20.17
N ASP A 8 -7.89 -3.27 20.75
CA ASP A 8 -7.50 -2.29 21.78
C ASP A 8 -7.62 -0.82 21.33
N TRP A 9 -7.67 -0.60 20.01
CA TRP A 9 -7.74 0.74 19.41
C TRP A 9 -9.12 1.06 18.79
N ASP A 10 -10.15 0.24 19.07
CA ASP A 10 -11.50 0.35 18.47
C ASP A 10 -11.42 0.63 16.95
N VAL A 11 -10.71 -0.24 16.25
CA VAL A 11 -10.56 -0.14 14.80
C VAL A 11 -11.79 -0.72 14.13
N SER A 12 -12.50 0.08 13.36
CA SER A 12 -13.59 -0.37 12.51
C SER A 12 -13.21 -0.37 11.04
N TYR A 13 -13.76 -1.31 10.30
CA TYR A 13 -13.55 -1.46 8.87
C TYR A 13 -14.75 -1.00 8.07
N ILE A 14 -14.51 -0.24 7.02
CA ILE A 14 -15.50 0.18 6.04
C ILE A 14 -14.92 -0.06 4.66
N GLY A 15 -15.53 -0.97 3.90
CA GLY A 15 -15.16 -1.24 2.52
C GLY A 15 -16.32 -0.96 1.57
N HIS A 16 -16.03 -0.45 0.39
CA HIS A 16 -16.99 -0.40 -0.69
C HIS A 16 -16.35 -0.75 -2.02
N PHE A 17 -17.11 -1.38 -2.89
CA PHE A 17 -16.67 -1.66 -4.25
C PHE A 17 -16.89 -0.45 -5.14
N SER A 18 -15.84 -0.06 -5.86
CA SER A 18 -15.87 0.95 -6.90
C SER A 18 -15.11 0.43 -8.12
N HIS A 19 -15.28 1.04 -9.29
CA HIS A 19 -14.61 0.63 -10.52
C HIS A 19 -14.73 -0.88 -10.80
N TRP A 20 -15.64 -1.23 -11.66
CA TRP A 20 -15.91 -2.63 -12.03
C TRP A 20 -15.20 -2.99 -13.33
N TYR A 21 -14.49 -4.10 -13.32
CA TYR A 21 -13.75 -4.66 -14.45
C TYR A 21 -14.23 -6.07 -14.72
N HIS A 22 -13.96 -6.63 -15.92
CA HIS A 22 -14.34 -8.03 -16.20
C HIS A 22 -13.51 -9.07 -15.42
N TRP A 23 -12.43 -8.66 -14.82
CA TRP A 23 -11.54 -9.51 -14.02
C TRP A 23 -11.59 -9.18 -12.52
N GLY A 24 -12.43 -8.26 -12.08
CA GLY A 24 -12.56 -7.91 -10.68
C GLY A 24 -13.17 -6.55 -10.43
N ALA A 25 -13.05 -6.07 -9.23
CA ALA A 25 -13.50 -4.74 -8.81
C ALA A 25 -12.46 -4.08 -7.90
N SER A 26 -12.41 -2.76 -7.92
CA SER A 26 -11.66 -2.00 -6.94
C SER A 26 -12.40 -2.02 -5.61
N LEU A 27 -11.74 -2.46 -4.56
CA LEU A 27 -12.23 -2.42 -3.18
C LEU A 27 -11.56 -1.24 -2.47
N TYR A 28 -12.35 -0.24 -2.11
CA TYR A 28 -11.87 0.91 -1.36
C TYR A 28 -12.00 0.62 0.15
N ASP A 29 -10.87 0.34 0.77
CA ASP A 29 -10.77 -0.04 2.17
C ASP A 29 -10.46 1.16 3.06
N ARG A 30 -11.23 1.36 4.11
CA ARG A 30 -10.96 2.34 5.16
C ARG A 30 -10.94 1.67 6.52
N PHE A 31 -9.92 1.96 7.29
CA PHE A 31 -9.80 1.58 8.69
C PHE A 31 -9.91 2.84 9.54
N VAL A 32 -10.92 2.89 10.39
CA VAL A 32 -11.17 4.03 11.26
C VAL A 32 -10.75 3.66 12.67
N VAL A 33 -9.78 4.38 13.21
CA VAL A 33 -9.34 4.26 14.59
C VAL A 33 -10.02 5.37 15.38
N LYS A 34 -10.94 5.01 16.27
CA LYS A 34 -11.74 6.00 17.00
C LYS A 34 -10.95 6.68 18.12
N GLU A 35 -10.10 5.92 18.78
CA GLU A 35 -9.26 6.40 19.89
C GLU A 35 -7.77 6.19 19.56
N PRO A 36 -7.19 7.05 18.69
CA PRO A 36 -5.78 6.92 18.36
C PRO A 36 -4.89 7.33 19.54
N PRO A 37 -3.63 6.84 19.59
CA PRO A 37 -2.66 7.30 20.58
C PRO A 37 -2.52 8.83 20.56
N GLN A 38 -2.30 9.43 21.73
CA GLN A 38 -2.08 10.87 21.83
C GLN A 38 -0.69 11.28 21.30
N ASP A 39 0.28 10.38 21.37
CA ASP A 39 1.61 10.61 20.82
C ASP A 39 1.60 10.45 19.30
N ALA A 40 2.11 11.47 18.59
CA ALA A 40 2.11 11.52 17.14
C ALA A 40 2.96 10.38 16.51
N GLN A 41 4.06 9.99 17.15
CA GLN A 41 4.91 8.91 16.64
C GLN A 41 4.23 7.55 16.82
N GLU A 42 3.54 7.33 17.91
CA GLU A 42 2.76 6.11 18.13
C GLU A 42 1.59 6.03 17.16
N THR A 43 0.90 7.13 16.90
CA THR A 43 -0.17 7.22 15.89
C THR A 43 0.35 6.84 14.50
N ILE A 44 1.51 7.37 14.08
CA ILE A 44 2.14 7.02 12.81
C ILE A 44 2.51 5.53 12.77
N ARG A 45 3.05 4.98 13.86
CA ARG A 45 3.40 3.56 13.94
C ARG A 45 2.15 2.67 13.84
N LEU A 46 1.09 3.01 14.55
CA LEU A 46 -0.19 2.29 14.50
C LEU A 46 -0.78 2.32 13.09
N HIS A 47 -0.89 3.51 12.50
CA HIS A 47 -1.32 3.69 11.12
C HIS A 47 -0.53 2.81 10.14
N ASN A 48 0.80 2.83 10.24
CA ASN A 48 1.66 2.05 9.35
C ASN A 48 1.52 0.54 9.55
N ARG A 49 1.28 0.08 10.77
CA ARG A 49 1.02 -1.35 11.07
C ARG A 49 -0.30 -1.81 10.45
N ILE A 50 -1.40 -1.10 10.74
CA ILE A 50 -2.73 -1.43 10.21
C ILE A 50 -2.68 -1.47 8.68
N TRP A 51 -2.14 -0.42 8.09
CA TRP A 51 -2.06 -0.26 6.65
C TRP A 51 -1.19 -1.34 5.97
N SER A 52 -0.04 -1.67 6.57
CA SER A 52 0.82 -2.75 6.06
C SER A 52 0.15 -4.11 6.16
N SER A 53 -0.58 -4.37 7.23
CA SER A 53 -1.32 -5.63 7.40
C SER A 53 -2.40 -5.78 6.33
N ALA A 54 -3.14 -4.70 6.04
CA ALA A 54 -4.17 -4.69 5.01
C ALA A 54 -3.58 -4.94 3.61
N VAL A 55 -2.52 -4.21 3.24
CA VAL A 55 -1.86 -4.37 1.93
C VAL A 55 -1.28 -5.78 1.76
N LYS A 56 -0.62 -6.32 2.77
CA LYS A 56 -0.09 -7.70 2.73
C LYS A 56 -1.20 -8.73 2.60
N ALA A 57 -2.32 -8.55 3.30
CA ALA A 57 -3.48 -9.43 3.18
C ALA A 57 -4.06 -9.38 1.76
N SER A 58 -4.15 -8.19 1.16
CA SER A 58 -4.58 -8.04 -0.24
C SER A 58 -3.65 -8.80 -1.19
N LEU A 59 -2.34 -8.58 -1.10
CA LEU A 59 -1.35 -9.26 -1.94
C LEU A 59 -1.41 -10.79 -1.78
N ALA A 60 -1.50 -11.29 -0.55
CA ALA A 60 -1.58 -12.73 -0.27
C ALA A 60 -2.84 -13.39 -0.84
N ASN A 61 -3.88 -12.61 -1.15
CA ASN A 61 -5.12 -13.07 -1.76
C ASN A 61 -5.26 -12.67 -3.25
N GLY A 62 -4.16 -12.33 -3.90
CA GLY A 62 -4.14 -12.01 -5.33
C GLY A 62 -4.67 -10.60 -5.67
N GLY A 63 -4.86 -9.77 -4.66
CA GLY A 63 -5.21 -8.36 -4.85
C GLY A 63 -4.02 -7.51 -5.29
N MET A 64 -4.30 -6.30 -5.74
CA MET A 64 -3.31 -5.30 -6.09
C MET A 64 -3.14 -4.27 -4.98
N ILE A 65 -1.96 -3.67 -4.90
CA ILE A 65 -1.65 -2.67 -3.87
C ILE A 65 -2.35 -1.32 -4.11
N ASN A 66 -2.81 -1.08 -5.31
CA ASN A 66 -3.49 0.15 -5.67
C ASN A 66 -4.22 0.00 -7.01
N ASP A 67 -5.31 0.72 -7.19
CA ASP A 67 -6.03 0.81 -8.44
C ASP A 67 -5.64 2.08 -9.23
N HIS A 68 -6.09 3.27 -8.82
CA HIS A 68 -5.98 4.49 -9.61
C HIS A 68 -5.27 5.66 -8.91
N HIS A 69 -4.91 5.54 -7.63
CA HIS A 69 -4.30 6.65 -6.90
C HIS A 69 -2.78 6.79 -7.09
N GLY A 70 -2.15 5.84 -7.78
CA GLY A 70 -0.70 5.77 -7.90
C GLY A 70 0.00 5.25 -6.64
N VAL A 71 1.15 4.64 -6.83
CA VAL A 71 1.90 3.96 -5.76
C VAL A 71 2.62 4.95 -4.84
N GLY A 72 3.20 5.99 -5.42
CA GLY A 72 3.93 7.00 -4.67
C GLY A 72 5.09 6.44 -3.84
N ILE A 73 5.33 7.06 -2.69
CA ILE A 73 6.32 6.61 -1.68
C ILE A 73 5.70 5.58 -0.75
N LYS A 74 4.48 5.81 -0.33
CA LYS A 74 3.82 5.02 0.73
C LYS A 74 3.70 3.55 0.38
N LEU A 75 3.28 3.25 -0.85
CA LEU A 75 3.12 1.89 -1.36
C LEU A 75 4.40 1.33 -1.99
N GLY A 76 5.38 2.17 -2.27
CA GLY A 76 6.63 1.78 -2.93
C GLY A 76 7.34 0.58 -2.29
N ARG A 77 7.23 0.42 -0.97
CA ARG A 77 7.82 -0.72 -0.25
C ARG A 77 7.18 -2.07 -0.59
N PHE A 78 6.01 -2.09 -1.22
CA PHE A 78 5.29 -3.31 -1.60
C PHE A 78 5.39 -3.63 -3.09
N THR A 79 5.95 -2.73 -3.91
CA THR A 79 6.00 -2.91 -5.37
C THR A 79 6.82 -4.12 -5.79
N ARG A 80 7.91 -4.41 -5.10
CA ARG A 80 8.70 -5.60 -5.38
C ARG A 80 7.88 -6.89 -5.20
N GLU A 81 7.06 -6.96 -4.17
CA GLU A 81 6.15 -8.09 -3.91
C GLU A 81 5.05 -8.16 -4.97
N GLN A 82 4.43 -7.01 -5.28
CA GLN A 82 3.40 -6.91 -6.30
C GLN A 82 3.86 -7.36 -7.68
N TYR A 83 5.02 -6.93 -8.11
CA TYR A 83 5.53 -7.19 -9.46
C TYR A 83 6.40 -8.46 -9.57
N GLY A 84 6.87 -9.01 -8.45
CA GLY A 84 7.61 -10.27 -8.41
C GLY A 84 8.75 -10.31 -9.44
N ALA A 85 8.71 -11.27 -10.35
CA ALA A 85 9.72 -11.47 -11.39
C ALA A 85 9.82 -10.31 -12.40
N ALA A 86 8.80 -9.48 -12.54
CA ALA A 86 8.85 -8.31 -13.41
C ALA A 86 9.58 -7.11 -12.78
N TRP A 87 9.85 -7.14 -11.48
CA TRP A 87 10.48 -6.03 -10.76
C TRP A 87 11.85 -5.62 -11.33
N PRO A 88 12.79 -6.52 -11.64
CA PRO A 88 14.07 -6.15 -12.25
C PRO A 88 13.92 -5.46 -13.61
N LEU A 89 12.91 -5.83 -14.41
CA LEU A 89 12.62 -5.18 -15.67
C LEU A 89 12.19 -3.72 -15.47
N LEU A 90 11.28 -3.48 -14.51
CA LEU A 90 10.84 -2.13 -14.16
C LEU A 90 12.00 -1.25 -13.67
N GLN A 91 12.90 -1.83 -12.86
CA GLN A 91 14.11 -1.13 -12.42
C GLN A 91 15.05 -0.79 -13.58
N SER A 92 15.21 -1.70 -14.54
CA SER A 92 16.02 -1.46 -15.72
C SER A 92 15.43 -0.37 -16.60
N LEU A 93 14.13 -0.40 -16.82
CA LEU A 93 13.41 0.64 -17.55
C LEU A 93 13.61 2.02 -16.87
N LYS A 94 13.42 2.08 -15.56
CA LYS A 94 13.65 3.32 -14.81
C LYS A 94 15.08 3.85 -15.00
N ARG A 95 16.09 3.02 -14.85
CA ARG A 95 17.50 3.42 -15.05
C ARG A 95 17.80 3.88 -16.47
N THR A 96 17.15 3.28 -17.46
CA THR A 96 17.34 3.67 -18.88
C THR A 96 16.74 5.05 -19.16
N ILE A 97 15.55 5.34 -18.62
CA ILE A 97 14.86 6.61 -18.87
C ILE A 97 15.43 7.73 -18.00
N ASP A 98 15.83 7.41 -16.78
CA ASP A 98 16.31 8.36 -15.79
C ASP A 98 17.64 7.89 -15.17
N PRO A 99 18.72 7.91 -15.94
CA PRO A 99 20.02 7.40 -15.49
C PRO A 99 20.60 8.20 -14.31
N ASN A 100 20.20 9.45 -14.15
CA ASN A 100 20.68 10.32 -13.07
C ASN A 100 19.78 10.31 -11.83
N GLY A 101 18.65 9.59 -11.85
CA GLY A 101 17.75 9.47 -10.71
C GLY A 101 17.04 10.77 -10.28
N ILE A 102 16.89 11.73 -11.20
CA ILE A 102 16.32 13.05 -10.90
C ILE A 102 14.78 13.11 -11.03
N MET A 103 14.18 12.16 -11.75
CA MET A 103 12.75 12.13 -11.98
C MET A 103 12.05 11.34 -10.88
N ASN A 104 11.27 12.03 -10.07
CA ASN A 104 10.48 11.43 -8.99
C ASN A 104 11.28 10.45 -8.11
N PRO A 105 12.36 10.89 -7.46
CA PRO A 105 13.21 10.02 -6.65
C PRO A 105 12.42 9.34 -5.53
N GLY A 106 12.69 8.07 -5.27
CA GLY A 106 12.05 7.27 -4.23
C GLY A 106 10.59 6.85 -4.49
N LYS A 107 9.98 7.29 -5.59
CA LYS A 107 8.63 6.85 -5.96
C LYS A 107 8.64 5.42 -6.49
N LEU A 108 7.49 4.73 -6.41
CA LEU A 108 7.32 3.34 -6.87
C LEU A 108 8.28 2.32 -6.20
N GLY A 109 9.02 2.73 -5.16
CA GLY A 109 10.02 1.87 -4.53
C GLY A 109 11.35 1.77 -5.29
N PHE A 110 11.55 2.59 -6.31
CA PHE A 110 12.85 2.75 -6.94
C PHE A 110 13.75 3.54 -5.98
N GLY A 111 14.72 2.85 -5.36
CA GLY A 111 15.73 3.51 -4.55
C GLY A 111 16.75 4.21 -5.44
N TYR A 112 17.12 5.40 -5.06
CA TYR A 112 18.31 6.13 -5.48
C TYR A 112 18.96 6.74 -4.25
#